data_150f8df05d2be18781e4ae4afc93ada8
#
_entry.id   150f8df05d2be18781e4ae4afc93ada8
#
_cell.length_a   1.000
_cell.length_b   1.000
_cell.length_c   1.000
_cell.angle_alpha   90.00
_cell.angle_beta   90.00
_cell.angle_gamma   90.00
#
_symmetry.space_group_name_H-M   'P 1'
#
loop_
_entity.id
_entity.type
_entity.pdbx_description
1 polymer ?
#
loop_
_entity_poly.entity_id
_entity_poly.type
_entity_poly.pdbx_seq_one_letter_code
_entity_poly.pdbx_strand_id
1 'polypeptide(L)'
;MTGAWEAALLDFRARKDAHFRSGRGPILAANLGTFTGLAYFPPDPAWNLHLDVERVPPEPVTLATTTPGETQQFVSWGVVELPSGGRLTLYARAGDDVPATLFVPFRDTTSGLQTYGAGRYLDAPTDGGAVTLDFNRAYQPYCVFSDAYTCPLPPAGNRLDIAVEAGERLPV
;
A
#
# COMPACT_ATOMS: atom_id res chain seq x y z
N MET A 1 17.09 11.52 10.57
CA MET A 1 17.48 12.59 9.66
C MET A 1 16.71 12.47 8.37
N THR A 2 16.04 13.54 7.98
CA THR A 2 15.18 13.57 6.78
C THR A 2 15.96 13.27 5.51
N GLY A 3 17.18 13.77 5.34
CA GLY A 3 17.94 13.63 4.11
C GLY A 3 18.28 12.18 3.69
N ALA A 4 18.66 11.33 4.63
CA ALA A 4 18.98 9.94 4.32
C ALA A 4 17.73 9.11 3.97
N TRP A 5 16.65 9.33 4.70
CA TRP A 5 15.35 8.70 4.43
C TRP A 5 14.80 9.14 3.07
N GLU A 6 14.83 10.45 2.80
CA GLU A 6 14.34 11.01 1.54
C GLU A 6 15.14 10.49 0.34
N ALA A 7 16.46 10.44 0.46
CA ALA A 7 17.32 9.88 -0.58
C ALA A 7 17.00 8.40 -0.84
N ALA A 8 16.79 7.62 0.21
CA ALA A 8 16.40 6.21 0.08
C ALA A 8 15.02 6.05 -0.56
N LEU A 9 14.08 6.93 -0.23
CA LEU A 9 12.74 6.94 -0.84
C LEU A 9 12.82 7.27 -2.33
N LEU A 10 13.58 8.29 -2.71
CA LEU A 10 13.73 8.69 -4.12
C LEU A 10 14.44 7.61 -4.93
N ASP A 11 15.43 6.95 -4.36
CA ASP A 11 16.08 5.79 -4.99
C ASP A 11 15.09 4.63 -5.19
N PHE A 12 14.30 4.33 -4.17
CA PHE A 12 13.23 3.32 -4.27
C PHE A 12 12.27 3.63 -5.42
N ARG A 13 11.81 4.89 -5.53
CA ARG A 13 10.91 5.33 -6.61
C ARG A 13 11.56 5.19 -7.99
N ALA A 14 12.82 5.59 -8.11
CA ALA A 14 13.55 5.47 -9.37
C ALA A 14 13.73 4.01 -9.81
N ARG A 15 14.02 3.11 -8.87
CA ARG A 15 14.14 1.68 -9.16
C ARG A 15 12.81 1.07 -9.57
N LYS A 16 11.70 1.48 -8.97
CA LYS A 16 10.36 1.02 -9.33
C LYS A 16 9.99 1.50 -10.74
N ASP A 17 10.25 2.76 -11.06
CA ASP A 17 10.02 3.30 -12.39
C ASP A 17 10.83 2.54 -13.45
N ALA A 18 12.09 2.24 -13.17
CA ALA A 18 12.94 1.47 -14.07
C ALA A 18 12.41 0.05 -14.29
N HIS A 19 11.92 -0.60 -13.22
CA HIS A 19 11.30 -1.92 -13.30
C HIS A 19 10.05 -1.89 -14.18
N PHE A 20 9.18 -0.91 -14.00
CA PHE A 20 7.96 -0.77 -14.81
C PHE A 20 8.30 -0.47 -16.27
N ARG A 21 9.30 0.37 -16.52
CA ARG A 21 9.75 0.71 -17.87
C ARG A 21 10.36 -0.49 -18.60
N SER A 22 10.91 -1.45 -17.87
CA SER A 22 11.53 -2.66 -18.44
C SER A 22 10.51 -3.64 -19.04
N GLY A 23 9.21 -3.42 -18.85
CA GLY A 23 8.16 -4.32 -19.29
C GLY A 23 7.88 -5.49 -18.34
N ARG A 24 8.56 -5.57 -17.21
CA ARG A 24 8.36 -6.61 -16.19
C ARG A 24 7.27 -6.26 -15.17
N GLY A 25 6.80 -5.01 -15.19
CA GLY A 25 5.71 -4.53 -14.34
C GLY A 25 4.34 -4.67 -15.02
N PRO A 26 3.31 -4.01 -14.49
CA PRO A 26 1.93 -4.13 -14.98
C PRO A 26 1.60 -3.26 -16.19
N ILE A 27 2.53 -2.44 -16.68
CA ILE A 27 2.28 -1.55 -17.82
C ILE A 27 2.09 -2.39 -19.08
N LEU A 28 0.98 -2.17 -19.80
CA LEU A 28 0.71 -2.84 -21.06
C LEU A 28 1.80 -2.48 -22.09
N ALA A 29 2.18 -3.47 -22.92
CA ALA A 29 3.21 -3.29 -23.93
C ALA A 29 2.92 -2.08 -24.84
N ALA A 30 1.65 -1.85 -25.18
CA ALA A 30 1.24 -0.72 -26.00
C ALA A 30 1.49 0.64 -25.33
N ASN A 31 1.60 0.68 -24.01
CA ASN A 31 1.77 1.90 -23.22
C ASN A 31 3.21 2.13 -22.75
N LEU A 32 4.11 1.16 -22.92
CA LEU A 32 5.50 1.28 -22.47
C LEU A 32 6.23 2.46 -23.14
N GLY A 33 5.97 2.70 -24.40
CA GLY A 33 6.62 3.78 -25.14
C GLY A 33 6.27 5.18 -24.65
N THR A 34 5.14 5.36 -23.98
CA THR A 34 4.67 6.62 -23.41
C THR A 34 4.81 6.70 -21.90
N PHE A 35 5.28 5.62 -21.26
CA PHE A 35 5.48 5.59 -19.82
C PHE A 35 6.67 6.45 -19.42
N THR A 36 6.43 7.48 -18.63
CA THR A 36 7.45 8.45 -18.19
C THR A 36 7.79 8.32 -16.71
N GLY A 37 7.13 7.42 -15.99
CA GLY A 37 7.30 7.21 -14.55
C GLY A 37 5.95 7.20 -13.84
N LEU A 38 5.95 6.66 -12.63
CA LEU A 38 4.77 6.69 -11.76
C LEU A 38 4.58 8.09 -11.19
N ALA A 39 3.33 8.43 -10.89
CA ALA A 39 3.02 9.69 -10.21
C ALA A 39 3.04 9.50 -8.70
N TYR A 40 3.61 10.45 -7.98
CA TYR A 40 3.75 10.42 -6.53
C TYR A 40 3.37 11.76 -5.92
N PHE A 41 2.87 11.72 -4.69
CA PHE A 41 2.89 12.90 -3.83
C PHE A 41 4.34 13.24 -3.46
N PRO A 42 4.64 14.52 -3.15
CA PRO A 42 5.96 14.88 -2.64
C PRO A 42 6.33 14.10 -1.38
N PRO A 43 7.61 13.79 -1.15
CA PRO A 43 8.03 13.17 0.11
C PRO A 43 7.60 14.00 1.32
N ASP A 44 6.98 13.34 2.28
CA ASP A 44 6.54 13.97 3.53
C ASP A 44 6.93 13.08 4.71
N PRO A 45 7.93 13.49 5.51
CA PRO A 45 8.39 12.71 6.65
C PRO A 45 7.33 12.53 7.74
N ALA A 46 6.30 13.40 7.78
CA ALA A 46 5.19 13.24 8.72
C ALA A 46 4.39 11.95 8.48
N TRP A 47 4.48 11.38 7.28
CA TRP A 47 3.84 10.12 6.92
C TRP A 47 4.76 8.90 7.02
N ASN A 48 5.96 9.06 7.56
CA ASN A 48 6.84 7.94 7.91
C ASN A 48 6.68 7.63 9.40
N LEU A 49 5.80 6.68 9.69
CA LEU A 49 5.37 6.40 11.06
C LEU A 49 6.00 5.12 11.59
N HIS A 50 6.42 5.16 12.85
CA HIS A 50 6.87 4.00 13.60
C HIS A 50 5.91 3.81 14.77
N LEU A 51 5.14 2.73 14.75
CA LEU A 51 4.03 2.54 15.67
C LEU A 51 4.11 1.20 16.37
N ASP A 52 3.68 1.17 17.62
CA ASP A 52 3.45 -0.06 18.34
C ASP A 52 2.24 -0.78 17.76
N VAL A 53 2.31 -2.11 17.70
CA VAL A 53 1.24 -2.95 17.19
C VAL A 53 0.50 -3.59 18.35
N GLU A 54 -0.80 -3.40 18.38
CA GLU A 54 -1.68 -4.20 19.22
C GLU A 54 -1.94 -5.53 18.51
N ARG A 55 -1.35 -6.60 19.03
CA ARG A 55 -1.54 -7.92 18.45
C ARG A 55 -2.98 -8.40 18.70
N VAL A 56 -3.57 -9.00 17.68
CA VAL A 56 -4.88 -9.63 17.77
C VAL A 56 -4.73 -11.13 17.56
N PRO A 57 -5.66 -11.96 18.09
CA PRO A 57 -5.64 -13.39 17.76
C PRO A 57 -5.68 -13.57 16.24
N PRO A 58 -4.82 -14.45 15.67
CA PRO A 58 -4.83 -14.69 14.23
C PRO A 58 -6.18 -15.29 13.80
N GLU A 59 -6.86 -14.60 12.89
CA GLU A 59 -8.12 -15.06 12.34
C GLU A 59 -8.06 -15.03 10.82
N PRO A 60 -8.55 -16.09 10.14
CA PRO A 60 -8.67 -16.05 8.69
C PRO A 60 -9.61 -14.94 8.25
N VAL A 61 -9.19 -14.18 7.25
CA VAL A 61 -9.97 -13.10 6.66
C VAL A 61 -10.04 -13.31 5.17
N THR A 62 -11.25 -13.25 4.63
CA THR A 62 -11.51 -13.33 3.19
C THR A 62 -11.75 -11.93 2.67
N LEU A 63 -10.86 -11.44 1.80
CA LEU A 63 -11.04 -10.16 1.15
C LEU A 63 -11.64 -10.35 -0.25
N ALA A 64 -12.68 -9.58 -0.56
CA ALA A 64 -13.15 -9.45 -1.93
C ALA A 64 -12.05 -8.85 -2.81
N THR A 65 -12.15 -9.05 -4.12
CA THR A 65 -11.18 -8.52 -5.07
C THR A 65 -11.87 -7.63 -6.09
N THR A 66 -11.06 -7.02 -6.95
CA THR A 66 -11.54 -6.23 -8.09
C THR A 66 -12.23 -7.10 -9.16
N THR A 67 -12.10 -8.43 -9.09
CA THR A 67 -12.82 -9.37 -9.95
C THR A 67 -14.03 -9.93 -9.18
N PRO A 68 -15.28 -9.66 -9.61
CA PRO A 68 -16.45 -10.16 -8.93
C PRO A 68 -16.42 -11.69 -8.76
N GLY A 69 -16.70 -12.15 -7.53
CA GLY A 69 -16.70 -13.57 -7.19
C GLY A 69 -15.35 -14.17 -6.85
N GLU A 70 -14.25 -13.46 -7.07
CA GLU A 70 -12.91 -13.87 -6.64
C GLU A 70 -12.56 -13.25 -5.30
N THR A 71 -11.90 -14.03 -4.44
CA THR A 71 -11.47 -13.61 -3.11
C THR A 71 -10.02 -13.99 -2.88
N GLN A 72 -9.39 -13.33 -1.91
CA GLN A 72 -8.05 -13.69 -1.43
C GLN A 72 -8.08 -13.88 0.09
N GLN A 73 -7.26 -14.80 0.57
CA GLN A 73 -7.20 -15.18 1.97
C GLN A 73 -6.01 -14.54 2.65
N PHE A 74 -6.26 -13.93 3.80
CA PHE A 74 -5.26 -13.34 4.68
C PHE A 74 -5.53 -13.78 6.11
N VAL A 75 -4.65 -13.41 7.01
CA VAL A 75 -4.82 -13.61 8.45
C VAL A 75 -4.66 -12.27 9.15
N SER A 76 -5.61 -11.89 9.99
CA SER A 76 -5.47 -10.69 10.81
C SER A 76 -4.30 -10.89 11.78
N TRP A 77 -3.43 -9.88 11.90
CA TRP A 77 -2.22 -10.01 12.69
C TRP A 77 -2.15 -9.00 13.83
N GLY A 78 -2.55 -7.79 13.58
CA GLY A 78 -2.52 -6.73 14.56
C GLY A 78 -3.26 -5.49 14.10
N VAL A 79 -3.33 -4.51 14.99
CA VAL A 79 -3.99 -3.23 14.73
C VAL A 79 -3.06 -2.11 15.17
N VAL A 80 -3.07 -1.02 14.43
CA VAL A 80 -2.38 0.22 14.80
C VAL A 80 -3.36 1.38 14.83
N GLU A 81 -3.07 2.35 15.69
CA GLU A 81 -3.75 3.63 15.71
C GLU A 81 -2.82 4.72 15.20
N LEU A 82 -3.32 5.53 14.26
CA LEU A 82 -2.55 6.61 13.68
C LEU A 82 -2.59 7.85 14.57
N PRO A 83 -1.49 8.59 14.69
CA PRO A 83 -1.47 9.85 15.47
C PRO A 83 -2.49 10.87 15.00
N SER A 84 -2.80 10.88 13.70
CA SER A 84 -3.80 11.77 13.09
C SER A 84 -5.24 11.30 13.28
N GLY A 85 -5.45 10.19 13.97
CA GLY A 85 -6.73 9.49 14.09
C GLY A 85 -6.91 8.43 13.01
N GLY A 86 -7.74 7.47 13.32
CA GLY A 86 -7.96 6.31 12.45
C GLY A 86 -7.20 5.08 12.91
N ARG A 87 -7.69 3.96 12.46
CA ARG A 87 -7.26 2.65 12.90
C ARG A 87 -7.12 1.74 11.70
N LEU A 88 -6.04 0.98 11.63
CA LEU A 88 -5.80 0.04 10.54
C LEU A 88 -5.53 -1.35 11.08
N THR A 89 -6.16 -2.34 10.50
CA THR A 89 -5.83 -3.75 10.69
C THR A 89 -4.70 -4.13 9.73
N LEU A 90 -3.71 -4.81 10.28
CA LEU A 90 -2.54 -5.31 9.56
C LEU A 90 -2.73 -6.80 9.31
N TYR A 91 -2.37 -7.26 8.12
CA TYR A 91 -2.59 -8.64 7.70
C TYR A 91 -1.28 -9.36 7.42
N ALA A 92 -1.24 -10.65 7.77
CA ALA A 92 -0.22 -11.57 7.32
C ALA A 92 -0.80 -12.46 6.22
N ARG A 93 0.07 -13.05 5.42
CA ARG A 93 -0.33 -14.09 4.48
C ARG A 93 -0.64 -15.37 5.24
N ALA A 94 -1.61 -16.14 4.75
CA ALA A 94 -1.93 -17.44 5.34
C ALA A 94 -0.67 -18.33 5.38
N GLY A 95 -0.40 -18.90 6.55
CA GLY A 95 0.77 -19.76 6.77
C GLY A 95 2.05 -19.03 7.17
N ASP A 96 2.07 -17.71 7.21
CA ASP A 96 3.22 -16.92 7.65
C ASP A 96 3.08 -16.56 9.13
N ASP A 97 3.65 -17.38 9.99
CA ASP A 97 3.53 -17.22 11.45
C ASP A 97 4.46 -16.14 12.02
N VAL A 98 5.53 -15.80 11.30
CA VAL A 98 6.51 -14.78 11.71
C VAL A 98 6.78 -13.85 10.52
N PRO A 99 5.81 -13.02 10.15
CA PRO A 99 5.96 -12.15 8.99
C PRO A 99 7.03 -11.08 9.24
N ALA A 100 7.91 -10.88 8.26
CA ALA A 100 8.84 -9.77 8.24
C ALA A 100 8.17 -8.49 7.72
N THR A 101 7.09 -8.65 6.96
CA THR A 101 6.34 -7.56 6.34
C THR A 101 4.85 -7.86 6.46
N LEU A 102 4.07 -6.86 6.83
CA LEU A 102 2.62 -6.95 6.93
C LEU A 102 1.96 -6.22 5.77
N PHE A 103 0.87 -6.78 5.28
CA PHE A 103 0.06 -6.18 4.23
C PHE A 103 -0.98 -5.26 4.84
N VAL A 104 -1.04 -4.01 4.36
CA VAL A 104 -1.95 -2.99 4.87
C VAL A 104 -2.72 -2.37 3.70
N PRO A 105 -3.85 -2.97 3.31
CA PRO A 105 -4.74 -2.35 2.33
C PRO A 105 -5.57 -1.27 3.01
N PHE A 106 -5.69 -0.10 2.38
CA PHE A 106 -6.45 1.02 2.97
C PHE A 106 -7.10 1.89 1.92
N ARG A 107 -8.14 2.60 2.36
CA ARG A 107 -8.73 3.74 1.64
C ARG A 107 -8.62 4.97 2.52
N ASP A 108 -8.62 6.11 1.89
CA ASP A 108 -8.60 7.41 2.56
C ASP A 108 -9.45 8.41 1.77
N THR A 109 -9.47 9.67 2.16
CA THR A 109 -10.29 10.66 1.46
C THR A 109 -9.76 11.04 0.08
N THR A 110 -8.54 10.63 -0.28
CA THR A 110 -8.02 10.80 -1.65
C THR A 110 -8.53 9.73 -2.61
N SER A 111 -9.07 8.63 -2.09
CA SER A 111 -9.55 7.51 -2.91
C SER A 111 -10.70 7.93 -3.81
N GLY A 112 -10.55 7.70 -5.11
CA GLY A 112 -11.50 8.13 -6.13
C GLY A 112 -11.33 9.56 -6.62
N LEU A 113 -10.40 10.31 -6.06
CA LEU A 113 -10.07 11.70 -6.45
C LEU A 113 -8.64 11.76 -6.97
N GLN A 114 -7.67 11.72 -6.06
CA GLN A 114 -6.24 11.80 -6.38
C GLN A 114 -5.58 10.43 -6.47
N THR A 115 -6.19 9.42 -5.87
CA THR A 115 -5.71 8.03 -5.90
C THR A 115 -6.81 7.10 -6.39
N TYR A 116 -6.43 5.86 -6.68
CA TYR A 116 -7.37 4.86 -7.18
C TYR A 116 -8.53 4.63 -6.21
N GLY A 117 -9.76 4.58 -6.74
CA GLY A 117 -10.98 4.50 -5.93
C GLY A 117 -11.11 3.23 -5.08
N ALA A 118 -10.53 2.11 -5.52
CA ALA A 118 -10.52 0.89 -4.74
C ALA A 118 -9.49 0.88 -3.61
N GLY A 119 -8.65 1.91 -3.49
CA GLY A 119 -7.67 2.05 -2.43
C GLY A 119 -6.24 1.78 -2.86
N ARG A 120 -5.35 1.80 -1.89
CA ARG A 120 -3.92 1.58 -2.05
C ARG A 120 -3.42 0.56 -1.03
N TYR A 121 -2.18 0.13 -1.21
CA TYR A 121 -1.53 -0.85 -0.36
C TYR A 121 -0.26 -0.29 0.25
N LEU A 122 0.08 -0.82 1.41
CA LEU A 122 1.36 -0.60 2.03
C LEU A 122 1.91 -1.94 2.52
N ASP A 123 3.16 -2.22 2.21
CA ASP A 123 3.90 -3.33 2.76
C ASP A 123 4.75 -2.78 3.91
N ALA A 124 4.41 -3.15 5.13
CA ALA A 124 4.95 -2.54 6.32
C ALA A 124 5.92 -3.49 7.04
N PRO A 125 7.22 -3.17 7.08
CA PRO A 125 8.18 -3.96 7.85
C PRO A 125 7.80 -4.00 9.33
N THR A 126 7.98 -5.18 9.94
CA THR A 126 7.70 -5.37 11.37
C THR A 126 8.77 -6.22 12.04
N ASP A 127 9.01 -5.95 13.32
CA ASP A 127 9.82 -6.80 14.21
C ASP A 127 8.95 -7.68 15.12
N GLY A 128 7.62 -7.59 14.97
CA GLY A 128 6.62 -8.32 15.77
C GLY A 128 5.93 -7.47 16.83
N GLY A 129 6.57 -6.46 17.37
CA GLY A 129 5.99 -5.55 18.37
C GLY A 129 5.72 -4.16 17.85
N ALA A 130 6.48 -3.74 16.85
CA ALA A 130 6.35 -2.45 16.19
C ALA A 130 6.30 -2.63 14.68
N VAL A 131 5.79 -1.62 14.00
CA VAL A 131 5.68 -1.61 12.54
C VAL A 131 6.13 -0.26 12.01
N THR A 132 6.76 -0.28 10.85
CA THR A 132 7.07 0.93 10.10
C THR A 132 6.01 1.13 9.02
N LEU A 133 5.19 2.16 9.17
CA LEU A 133 4.20 2.58 8.19
C LEU A 133 4.71 3.84 7.50
N ASP A 134 5.51 3.65 6.46
CA ASP A 134 5.93 4.77 5.61
C ASP A 134 4.96 4.91 4.44
N PHE A 135 3.94 5.74 4.61
CA PHE A 135 2.92 5.96 3.58
C PHE A 135 3.50 6.59 2.31
N ASN A 136 4.70 7.17 2.35
CA ASN A 136 5.40 7.61 1.16
C ASN A 136 5.74 6.46 0.20
N ARG A 137 5.65 5.22 0.68
CA ARG A 137 5.82 3.98 -0.09
C ARG A 137 4.50 3.30 -0.44
N ALA A 138 3.36 3.91 -0.09
CA ALA A 138 2.06 3.39 -0.47
C ALA A 138 1.96 3.30 -1.99
N TYR A 139 1.37 2.21 -2.49
CA TYR A 139 1.30 1.97 -3.92
C TYR A 139 -0.10 1.60 -4.36
N GLN A 140 -0.39 1.88 -5.62
CA GLN A 140 -1.65 1.55 -6.25
C GLN A 140 -1.64 0.09 -6.73
N PRO A 141 -2.79 -0.61 -6.65
CA PRO A 141 -2.91 -1.96 -7.18
C PRO A 141 -2.57 -2.03 -8.68
N TYR A 142 -2.06 -3.16 -9.12
CA TYR A 142 -1.73 -3.36 -10.53
C TYR A 142 -2.94 -3.28 -11.47
N CYS A 143 -4.15 -3.48 -10.96
CA CYS A 143 -5.38 -3.32 -11.74
C CYS A 143 -5.63 -1.86 -12.21
N VAL A 144 -4.92 -0.89 -11.64
CA VAL A 144 -4.90 0.49 -12.16
C VAL A 144 -4.30 0.55 -13.56
N PHE A 145 -3.34 -0.34 -13.85
CA PHE A 145 -2.57 -0.34 -15.10
C PHE A 145 -3.06 -1.38 -16.10
N SER A 146 -3.73 -2.44 -15.64
CA SER A 146 -4.19 -3.52 -16.51
C SER A 146 -5.32 -4.31 -15.85
N ASP A 147 -6.38 -4.56 -16.61
CA ASP A 147 -7.52 -5.38 -16.17
C ASP A 147 -7.15 -6.88 -16.01
N ALA A 148 -5.97 -7.28 -16.42
CA ALA A 148 -5.49 -8.66 -16.26
C ALA A 148 -5.19 -9.03 -14.79
N TYR A 149 -5.09 -8.03 -13.90
CA TYR A 149 -4.77 -8.25 -12.50
C TYR A 149 -6.04 -8.24 -11.62
N THR A 150 -6.08 -9.17 -10.70
CA THR A 150 -7.10 -9.26 -9.65
C THR A 150 -6.47 -8.85 -8.33
N CYS A 151 -7.00 -7.82 -7.71
CA CYS A 151 -6.39 -7.17 -6.55
C CYS A 151 -7.36 -7.17 -5.36
N PRO A 152 -6.88 -7.48 -4.14
CA PRO A 152 -7.74 -7.47 -2.95
C PRO A 152 -8.24 -6.07 -2.64
N LEU A 153 -9.49 -5.98 -2.23
CA LEU A 153 -10.12 -4.72 -1.80
C LEU A 153 -9.89 -4.53 -0.30
N PRO A 154 -9.52 -3.32 0.14
CA PRO A 154 -9.46 -3.01 1.56
C PRO A 154 -10.79 -3.28 2.24
N PRO A 155 -10.79 -3.91 3.42
CA PRO A 155 -12.03 -4.07 4.19
C PRO A 155 -12.55 -2.71 4.67
N ALA A 156 -13.85 -2.64 4.96
CA ALA A 156 -14.49 -1.39 5.37
C ALA A 156 -13.83 -0.74 6.60
N GLY A 157 -13.28 -1.55 7.52
CA GLY A 157 -12.59 -1.07 8.71
C GLY A 157 -11.25 -0.37 8.43
N ASN A 158 -10.67 -0.58 7.25
CA ASN A 158 -9.41 0.06 6.84
C ASN A 158 -9.64 1.31 5.98
N ARG A 159 -10.64 2.08 6.33
CA ARG A 159 -10.90 3.39 5.74
C ARG A 159 -10.49 4.48 6.71
N LEU A 160 -9.63 5.37 6.25
CA LEU A 160 -9.22 6.56 7.00
C LEU A 160 -10.07 7.75 6.55
N ASP A 161 -10.55 8.55 7.50
CA ASP A 161 -11.34 9.75 7.23
C ASP A 161 -10.49 11.00 7.04
N ILE A 162 -9.23 10.80 6.70
CA ILE A 162 -8.25 11.85 6.42
C ILE A 162 -7.62 11.63 5.06
N ALA A 163 -7.03 12.68 4.49
CA ALA A 163 -6.28 12.59 3.25
C ALA A 163 -4.84 12.14 3.55
N VAL A 164 -4.44 11.00 2.99
CA VAL A 164 -3.04 10.55 3.03
C VAL A 164 -2.37 10.99 1.73
N GLU A 165 -1.89 12.21 1.72
CA GLU A 165 -1.21 12.79 0.56
C GLU A 165 0.27 12.41 0.55
N ALA A 166 0.50 11.10 0.48
CA ALA A 166 1.83 10.48 0.41
C ALA A 166 1.76 9.23 -0.47
N GLY A 167 2.88 8.87 -1.06
CA GLY A 167 2.98 7.68 -1.90
C GLY A 167 2.49 7.88 -3.34
N GLU A 168 2.13 6.79 -3.98
CA GLU A 168 1.63 6.80 -5.37
C GLU A 168 0.26 7.47 -5.47
N ARG A 169 0.06 8.12 -6.59
CA ARG A 169 -1.21 8.76 -6.95
C ARG A 169 -1.51 8.55 -8.43
N LEU A 170 -2.73 8.85 -8.83
CA LEU A 170 -3.09 8.88 -10.24
C LEU A 170 -2.32 10.02 -10.94
N PRO A 171 -1.95 9.85 -12.21
CA PRO A 171 -1.36 10.93 -12.99
C PRO A 171 -2.27 12.16 -13.02
N VAL A 172 -1.64 13.31 -12.96
CA VAL A 172 -2.34 14.60 -13.01
C VAL A 172 -2.61 14.99 -14.45
#